data_ee9dcb938bf19c5cbba1ffd7f5548c65
#
_entry.id   ee9dcb938bf19c5cbba1ffd7f5548c65
#
_cell.length_a   1.000
_cell.length_b   1.000
_cell.length_c   1.000
_cell.angle_alpha   90.00
_cell.angle_beta   90.00
_cell.angle_gamma   90.00
#
_symmetry.space_group_name_H-M   'P 1'
#
loop_
_entity.id
_entity.type
_entity.pdbx_description
1 polymer ?
#
loop_
_entity_poly.entity_id
_entity_poly.type
_entity_poly.pdbx_seq_one_letter_code
_entity_poly.pdbx_strand_id
1 'polypeptide(L)'
;MNQGFSYFFWHIIEAAQNYFNAMSGQDLTWLIVGLLGQVLFMMRFIVQWIHSERHQKSLIPISFWYFSLLGSVIVLAYGIHKTELVIIVGQLPGTLVYVRNLMLIKKARLKKSKR
;
A
#
# COMPACT_ATOMS: atom_id res chain seq x y z
N MET A 1 0.71 -23.73 -27.83
CA MET A 1 0.25 -22.59 -27.05
C MET A 1 0.20 -22.87 -25.56
N ASN A 2 -0.40 -24.00 -25.15
CA ASN A 2 -0.51 -24.36 -23.73
C ASN A 2 0.83 -24.62 -23.05
N GLN A 3 1.83 -25.09 -23.82
CA GLN A 3 3.15 -25.38 -23.26
C GLN A 3 3.92 -24.11 -22.85
N GLY A 4 3.78 -23.02 -23.63
CA GLY A 4 4.44 -21.76 -23.31
C GLY A 4 3.88 -21.12 -22.04
N PHE A 5 2.56 -21.11 -21.88
CA PHE A 5 1.92 -20.58 -20.67
C PHE A 5 2.26 -21.44 -19.45
N SER A 6 2.18 -22.75 -19.59
CA SER A 6 2.50 -23.69 -18.51
C SER A 6 3.95 -23.54 -18.06
N TYR A 7 4.89 -23.44 -19.01
CA TYR A 7 6.30 -23.22 -18.71
C TYR A 7 6.52 -21.91 -17.94
N PHE A 8 5.89 -20.84 -18.40
CA PHE A 8 5.98 -19.52 -17.76
C PHE A 8 5.44 -19.57 -16.32
N PHE A 9 4.30 -20.20 -16.13
CA PHE A 9 3.65 -20.34 -14.83
C PHE A 9 4.56 -21.11 -13.85
N TRP A 10 5.10 -22.27 -14.29
CA TRP A 10 5.97 -23.07 -13.44
C TRP A 10 7.29 -22.35 -13.14
N HIS A 11 7.79 -21.59 -14.09
CA HIS A 11 9.00 -20.79 -13.89
C HIS A 11 8.80 -19.76 -12.78
N ILE A 12 7.67 -19.10 -12.76
CA ILE A 12 7.34 -18.14 -11.71
C ILE A 12 7.22 -18.82 -10.35
N ILE A 13 6.57 -19.98 -10.30
CA ILE A 13 6.41 -20.75 -9.05
C ILE A 13 7.77 -21.18 -8.51
N GLU A 14 8.65 -21.70 -9.37
CA GLU A 14 9.99 -22.09 -8.95
C GLU A 14 10.79 -20.89 -8.46
N ALA A 15 10.72 -19.77 -9.15
CA ALA A 15 11.42 -18.56 -8.75
C ALA A 15 10.94 -18.09 -7.37
N ALA A 16 9.63 -18.14 -7.13
CA ALA A 16 9.04 -17.78 -5.84
C ALA A 16 9.51 -18.73 -4.73
N GLN A 17 9.50 -20.04 -5.00
CA GLN A 17 9.96 -21.04 -4.02
C GLN A 17 11.44 -20.85 -3.67
N ASN A 18 12.27 -20.61 -4.69
CA ASN A 18 13.70 -20.37 -4.48
C ASN A 18 13.94 -19.09 -3.70
N TYR A 19 13.14 -18.05 -3.96
CA TYR A 19 13.20 -16.79 -3.24
C TYR A 19 12.91 -17.00 -1.75
N PHE A 20 11.83 -17.72 -1.43
CA PHE A 20 11.47 -18.00 -0.03
C PHE A 20 12.49 -18.90 0.66
N ASN A 21 12.99 -19.91 -0.04
CA ASN A 21 13.96 -20.85 0.54
C ASN A 21 15.29 -20.18 0.85
N ALA A 22 15.67 -19.16 0.09
CA ALA A 22 16.92 -18.42 0.28
C ALA A 22 16.83 -17.38 1.40
N MET A 23 15.62 -17.09 1.91
CA MET A 23 15.43 -16.06 2.91
C MET A 23 15.80 -16.53 4.31
N SER A 24 16.45 -15.63 5.07
CA SER A 24 16.60 -15.79 6.50
C SER A 24 15.25 -15.53 7.20
N GLY A 25 15.14 -15.93 8.48
CA GLY A 25 13.92 -15.64 9.25
C GLY A 25 13.64 -14.16 9.36
N GLN A 26 14.69 -13.33 9.47
CA GLN A 26 14.56 -11.88 9.53
C GLN A 26 14.02 -11.31 8.21
N ASP A 27 14.53 -11.80 7.09
CA ASP A 27 14.07 -11.39 5.76
C ASP A 27 12.61 -11.75 5.56
N LEU A 28 12.19 -12.93 6.03
CA LEU A 28 10.79 -13.36 5.94
C LEU A 28 9.89 -12.43 6.76
N THR A 29 10.33 -12.07 7.98
CA THR A 29 9.59 -11.14 8.83
C THR A 29 9.37 -9.80 8.13
N TRP A 30 10.41 -9.24 7.53
CA TRP A 30 10.29 -7.96 6.82
C TRP A 30 9.45 -8.07 5.56
N LEU A 31 9.51 -9.22 4.87
CA LEU A 31 8.65 -9.47 3.72
C LEU A 31 7.17 -9.43 4.14
N ILE A 32 6.84 -10.08 5.26
CA ILE A 32 5.46 -10.09 5.78
C ILE A 32 5.03 -8.66 6.14
N VAL A 33 5.90 -7.89 6.80
CA VAL A 33 5.62 -6.50 7.15
C VAL A 33 5.32 -5.68 5.89
N GLY A 34 6.16 -5.84 4.85
CA GLY A 34 5.96 -5.13 3.59
C GLY A 34 4.65 -5.52 2.89
N LEU A 35 4.32 -6.81 2.90
CA LEU A 35 3.07 -7.29 2.31
C LEU A 35 1.84 -6.78 3.07
N LEU A 36 1.90 -6.74 4.41
CA LEU A 36 0.82 -6.17 5.21
C LEU A 36 0.62 -4.69 4.89
N GLY A 37 1.72 -3.94 4.78
CA GLY A 37 1.65 -2.54 4.37
C GLY A 37 1.03 -2.38 3.00
N GLN A 38 1.39 -3.26 2.06
CA GLN A 38 0.87 -3.21 0.70
C GLN A 38 -0.64 -3.53 0.68
N VAL A 39 -1.09 -4.50 1.47
CA VAL A 39 -2.52 -4.83 1.58
C VAL A 39 -3.28 -3.63 2.15
N LEU A 40 -2.77 -3.01 3.21
CA LEU A 40 -3.40 -1.81 3.77
C LEU A 40 -3.46 -0.68 2.76
N PHE A 41 -2.39 -0.50 2.00
CA PHE A 41 -2.33 0.52 0.96
C PHE A 41 -3.34 0.26 -0.15
N MET A 42 -3.53 -1.02 -0.51
CA MET A 42 -4.53 -1.43 -1.52
C MET A 42 -5.96 -1.26 -1.01
N MET A 43 -6.18 -1.46 0.29
CA MET A 43 -7.51 -1.31 0.88
C MET A 43 -8.09 0.09 0.67
N ARG A 44 -7.23 1.10 0.48
CA ARG A 44 -7.69 2.46 0.20
C ARG A 44 -8.54 2.53 -1.06
N PHE A 45 -8.18 1.77 -2.09
CA PHE A 45 -8.94 1.73 -3.33
C PHE A 45 -10.27 1.00 -3.16
N ILE A 46 -10.27 -0.09 -2.41
CA ILE A 46 -11.48 -0.88 -2.16
C ILE A 46 -12.50 -0.04 -1.38
N VAL A 47 -12.04 0.65 -0.34
CA VAL A 47 -12.90 1.53 0.48
C VAL A 47 -13.46 2.66 -0.37
N GLN A 48 -12.62 3.29 -1.18
CA GLN A 48 -13.03 4.38 -2.06
C GLN A 48 -14.08 3.91 -3.08
N TRP A 49 -13.84 2.73 -3.66
CA TRP A 49 -14.74 2.17 -4.66
C TRP A 49 -16.10 1.84 -4.07
N ILE A 50 -16.14 1.16 -2.92
CA ILE A 50 -17.39 0.81 -2.24
C ILE A 50 -18.16 2.08 -1.86
N HIS A 51 -17.45 3.08 -1.31
CA HIS A 51 -18.09 4.34 -0.92
C HIS A 51 -18.69 5.07 -2.12
N SER A 52 -17.96 5.08 -3.23
CA SER A 52 -18.43 5.71 -4.47
C SER A 52 -19.65 4.98 -5.03
N GLU A 53 -19.64 3.64 -5.02
CA GLU A 53 -20.76 2.84 -5.51
C GLU A 53 -22.03 3.07 -4.70
N ARG A 54 -21.91 3.17 -3.37
CA ARG A 54 -23.05 3.41 -2.49
C ARG A 54 -23.69 4.75 -2.75
N HIS A 55 -22.90 5.77 -3.09
CA HIS A 55 -23.38 7.13 -3.31
C HIS A 55 -23.60 7.45 -4.77
N GLN A 56 -23.28 6.52 -5.68
CA GLN A 56 -23.37 6.71 -7.15
C GLN A 56 -22.65 7.97 -7.61
N LYS A 57 -21.54 8.29 -6.95
CA LYS A 57 -20.66 9.41 -7.26
C LYS A 57 -19.23 9.01 -6.97
N SER A 58 -18.28 9.62 -7.67
CA SER A 58 -16.87 9.44 -7.34
C SER A 58 -16.54 10.22 -6.09
N LEU A 59 -16.37 9.53 -4.98
CA LEU A 59 -16.11 10.13 -3.67
C LEU A 59 -14.89 9.47 -3.03
N ILE A 60 -14.14 10.27 -2.27
CA ILE A 60 -12.98 9.80 -1.52
C ILE A 60 -13.31 9.96 -0.02
N PRO A 61 -13.59 8.83 0.70
CA PRO A 61 -13.87 8.93 2.13
C PRO A 61 -12.58 9.21 2.92
N ILE A 62 -12.74 9.73 4.15
CA ILE A 62 -11.58 10.03 5.00
C ILE A 62 -10.75 8.79 5.30
N SER A 63 -11.37 7.61 5.36
CA SER A 63 -10.67 6.35 5.58
C SER A 63 -9.65 6.05 4.48
N PHE A 64 -9.88 6.52 3.25
CA PHE A 64 -8.91 6.41 2.15
C PHE A 64 -7.55 6.98 2.56
N TRP A 65 -7.56 8.14 3.20
CA TRP A 65 -6.33 8.83 3.60
C TRP A 65 -5.62 8.11 4.74
N TYR A 66 -6.39 7.54 5.68
CA TYR A 66 -5.80 6.77 6.79
C TYR A 66 -5.16 5.47 6.29
N PHE A 67 -5.84 4.73 5.42
CA PHE A 67 -5.25 3.52 4.82
C PHE A 67 -4.03 3.86 3.98
N SER A 68 -4.09 4.96 3.24
CA SER A 68 -2.96 5.42 2.42
C SER A 68 -1.75 5.75 3.28
N LEU A 69 -1.96 6.49 4.36
CA LEU A 69 -0.88 6.88 5.25
C LEU A 69 -0.27 5.68 5.96
N LEU A 70 -1.11 4.84 6.57
CA LEU A 70 -0.63 3.69 7.32
C LEU A 70 0.11 2.71 6.41
N GLY A 71 -0.48 2.36 5.28
CA GLY A 71 0.16 1.45 4.33
C GLY A 71 1.44 2.05 3.76
N SER A 72 1.44 3.33 3.43
CA SER A 72 2.61 4.02 2.88
C SER A 72 3.77 4.03 3.87
N VAL A 73 3.51 4.31 5.14
CA VAL A 73 4.56 4.32 6.19
C VAL A 73 5.16 2.92 6.33
N ILE A 74 4.32 1.88 6.36
CA ILE A 74 4.81 0.51 6.50
C ILE A 74 5.63 0.08 5.28
N VAL A 75 5.14 0.37 4.07
CA VAL A 75 5.86 0.04 2.84
C VAL A 75 7.17 0.84 2.76
N LEU A 76 7.15 2.10 3.18
CA LEU A 76 8.36 2.93 3.21
C LEU A 76 9.40 2.33 4.18
N ALA A 77 8.97 1.90 5.36
CA ALA A 77 9.86 1.25 6.33
C ALA A 77 10.48 -0.01 5.72
N TYR A 78 9.68 -0.80 5.02
CA TYR A 78 10.18 -1.99 4.31
C TYR A 78 11.23 -1.59 3.25
N GLY A 79 10.93 -0.55 2.47
CA GLY A 79 11.84 -0.07 1.44
C GLY A 79 13.17 0.42 2.00
N ILE A 80 13.13 1.14 3.12
CA ILE A 80 14.34 1.61 3.80
C ILE A 80 15.16 0.43 4.32
N HIS A 81 14.50 -0.54 4.93
CA HIS A 81 15.19 -1.73 5.45
C HIS A 81 15.88 -2.51 4.33
N LYS A 82 15.22 -2.66 3.19
CA LYS A 82 15.76 -3.36 2.02
C LYS A 82 16.67 -2.48 1.17
N THR A 83 16.76 -1.20 1.46
CA THR A 83 17.51 -0.21 0.68
C THR A 83 17.03 -0.19 -0.78
N GLU A 84 15.71 -0.25 -0.96
CA GLU A 84 15.06 -0.21 -2.28
C GLU A 84 14.74 1.22 -2.66
N LEU A 85 15.60 1.83 -3.47
CA LEU A 85 15.49 3.25 -3.82
C LEU A 85 14.17 3.56 -4.52
N VAL A 86 13.70 2.66 -5.39
CA VAL A 86 12.45 2.85 -6.12
C VAL A 86 11.26 2.99 -5.15
N ILE A 87 11.20 2.13 -4.14
CA ILE A 87 10.14 2.16 -3.14
C ILE A 87 10.23 3.45 -2.31
N ILE A 88 11.43 3.81 -1.86
CA ILE A 88 11.64 5.01 -1.05
C ILE A 88 11.18 6.26 -1.82
N VAL A 89 11.66 6.42 -3.05
CA VAL A 89 11.33 7.58 -3.88
C VAL A 89 9.84 7.59 -4.23
N GLY A 90 9.26 6.42 -4.46
CA GLY A 90 7.84 6.32 -4.79
C GLY A 90 6.91 6.63 -3.62
N GLN A 91 7.30 6.28 -2.39
CA GLN A 91 6.42 6.43 -1.23
C GLN A 91 6.57 7.77 -0.52
N LEU A 92 7.76 8.37 -0.52
CA LEU A 92 8.01 9.61 0.22
C LEU A 92 7.06 10.76 -0.18
N PRO A 93 6.93 11.11 -1.47
CA PRO A 93 6.03 12.20 -1.85
C PRO A 93 4.58 11.90 -1.49
N GLY A 94 4.13 10.66 -1.71
CA GLY A 94 2.77 10.25 -1.36
C GLY A 94 2.49 10.36 0.11
N THR A 95 3.43 9.92 0.96
CA THR A 95 3.28 10.00 2.42
C THR A 95 3.08 11.45 2.86
N LEU A 96 3.87 12.37 2.31
CA LEU A 96 3.72 13.80 2.62
C LEU A 96 2.36 14.33 2.21
N VAL A 97 1.88 13.93 1.02
CA VAL A 97 0.56 14.33 0.53
C VAL A 97 -0.55 13.79 1.44
N TYR A 98 -0.45 12.53 1.87
CA TYR A 98 -1.46 11.93 2.76
C TYR A 98 -1.53 12.64 4.09
N VAL A 99 -0.39 12.94 4.70
CA VAL A 99 -0.33 13.69 5.96
C VAL A 99 -0.97 15.07 5.78
N ARG A 100 -0.61 15.76 4.69
CA ARG A 100 -1.15 17.11 4.43
C ARG A 100 -2.65 17.08 4.24
N ASN A 101 -3.17 16.10 3.49
CA ASN A 101 -4.61 15.99 3.28
C ASN A 101 -5.36 15.73 4.58
N LEU A 102 -4.82 14.87 5.45
CA LEU A 102 -5.43 14.62 6.76
C LEU A 102 -5.43 15.87 7.61
N MET A 103 -4.34 16.64 7.60
CA MET A 103 -4.26 17.90 8.33
C MET A 103 -5.31 18.90 7.83
N LEU A 104 -5.48 18.99 6.52
CA LEU A 104 -6.47 19.90 5.92
C LEU A 104 -7.90 19.48 6.26
N ILE A 105 -8.19 18.18 6.28
CA ILE A 105 -9.50 17.66 6.64
C ILE A 105 -9.79 17.98 8.11
N LYS A 106 -8.81 17.77 9.00
CA LYS A 106 -8.95 18.09 10.42
C LYS A 106 -9.17 19.58 10.62
N LYS A 107 -8.43 20.41 9.92
CA LYS A 107 -8.56 21.87 9.99
C LYS A 107 -9.95 22.32 9.56
N ALA A 108 -10.47 21.74 8.47
CA ALA A 108 -11.81 22.05 7.98
C ALA A 108 -12.90 21.65 8.99
N ARG A 109 -12.75 20.50 9.64
CA ARG A 109 -13.68 20.03 10.68
C ARG A 109 -13.68 20.96 11.89
N LEU A 110 -12.49 21.38 12.35
CA LEU A 110 -12.40 22.30 13.49
C LEU A 110 -13.03 23.65 13.16
N LYS A 111 -12.79 24.15 11.94
CA LYS A 111 -13.37 25.41 11.48
C LYS A 111 -14.89 25.32 11.42
N LYS A 112 -15.43 24.21 10.93
CA LYS A 112 -16.87 23.96 10.85
C LYS A 112 -17.50 23.86 12.24
N SER A 113 -16.78 23.24 13.19
CA SER A 113 -17.24 23.08 14.57
C SER A 113 -17.36 24.42 15.30
N LYS A 114 -16.52 25.40 14.94
CA LYS A 114 -16.55 26.73 15.55
C LYS A 114 -17.65 27.63 15.00
N ARG A 115 -18.30 27.24 13.90
CA ARG A 115 -19.46 27.94 13.36
C ARG A 115 -20.74 27.45 14.02
#